data_53de926c8f645300f835575f026afc25
#
_entry.id   53de926c8f645300f835575f026afc25
#
_cell.length_a   1.000
_cell.length_b   1.000
_cell.length_c   1.000
_cell.angle_alpha   90.00
_cell.angle_beta   90.00
_cell.angle_gamma   90.00
#
_symmetry.space_group_name_H-M   'P 1'
#
loop_
_entity.id
_entity.type
_entity.pdbx_description
1 polymer ?
#
loop_
_entity_poly.entity_id
_entity_poly.type
_entity_poly.pdbx_seq_one_letter_code
_entity_poly.pdbx_strand_id
1 'polypeptide(L)'
;IRVAGGIYWKNQIRPAVRDNFVMLSDMFPTLCDLTAVPVSHEIDGISILPLLRGEEQDTGDRMVHWVRREGNSRYGGQAYYASQYRDFKILQNTPWEPIQFFNIKEDPKEQSPIGERSSDTYKNLFNGLMEHIRQTGMVPWQGKRYK
;
A
#
# COMPACT_ATOMS: atom_id res chain seq x y z
N ILE A 1 -5.65 -6.75 3.19
CA ILE A 1 -5.34 -6.64 1.76
C ILE A 1 -4.03 -7.39 1.47
N ARG A 2 -4.08 -8.73 1.49
CA ARG A 2 -2.93 -9.58 1.14
C ARG A 2 -3.36 -10.51 0.02
N VAL A 3 -2.52 -10.65 -0.99
CA VAL A 3 -2.75 -11.57 -2.12
C VAL A 3 -1.51 -12.44 -2.30
N ALA A 4 -1.71 -13.66 -2.79
CA ALA A 4 -0.61 -14.49 -3.20
C ALA A 4 0.10 -13.86 -4.41
N GLY A 5 1.41 -13.81 -4.38
CA GLY A 5 2.24 -13.32 -5.47
C GLY A 5 3.33 -14.34 -5.82
N GLY A 6 3.67 -14.41 -7.10
CA GLY A 6 4.77 -15.24 -7.56
C GLY A 6 5.42 -14.64 -8.79
N ILE A 7 6.75 -14.69 -8.83
CA ILE A 7 7.55 -14.22 -9.96
C ILE A 7 8.41 -15.40 -10.42
N TYR A 8 8.32 -15.69 -11.70
CA TYR A 8 9.13 -16.73 -12.34
C TYR A 8 9.96 -16.14 -13.48
N TRP A 9 11.26 -16.38 -13.42
CA TRP A 9 12.18 -16.06 -14.51
C TRP A 9 13.23 -17.14 -14.62
N LYS A 10 13.11 -17.92 -15.68
CA LYS A 10 13.93 -19.11 -15.92
C LYS A 10 15.43 -18.78 -15.86
N ASN A 11 16.18 -19.52 -15.06
CA ASN A 11 17.63 -19.42 -14.88
C ASN A 11 18.13 -18.08 -14.28
N GLN A 12 17.24 -17.15 -13.93
CA GLN A 12 17.60 -15.86 -13.37
C GLN A 12 17.19 -15.74 -11.88
N ILE A 13 16.03 -16.24 -11.54
CA ILE A 13 15.54 -16.21 -10.15
C ILE A 13 15.64 -17.63 -9.58
N ARG A 14 16.33 -17.76 -8.43
CA ARG A 14 16.37 -19.02 -7.69
C ARG A 14 15.05 -19.23 -6.94
N PRO A 15 14.53 -20.47 -6.86
CA PRO A 15 13.35 -20.75 -6.07
C PRO A 15 13.55 -20.32 -4.61
N ALA A 16 12.67 -19.48 -4.10
CA ALA A 16 12.67 -19.01 -2.72
C ALA A 16 11.27 -18.56 -2.31
N VAL A 17 10.99 -18.55 -1.01
CA VAL A 17 9.85 -17.88 -0.40
C VAL A 17 10.40 -16.65 0.32
N ARG A 18 9.74 -15.50 0.15
CA ARG A 18 10.13 -14.24 0.75
C ARG A 18 8.92 -13.62 1.47
N ASP A 19 9.15 -13.12 2.67
CA ASP A 19 8.13 -12.44 3.49
C ASP A 19 8.22 -10.91 3.38
N ASN A 20 9.02 -10.41 2.45
CA ASN A 20 9.18 -8.99 2.21
C ASN A 20 7.85 -8.35 1.76
N PHE A 21 7.62 -7.13 2.22
CA PHE A 21 6.46 -6.36 1.81
C PHE A 21 6.64 -5.85 0.37
N VAL A 22 5.78 -6.30 -0.54
CA VAL A 22 5.82 -5.96 -1.97
C VAL A 22 4.44 -5.51 -2.43
N MET A 23 4.41 -4.47 -3.25
CA MET A 23 3.21 -3.90 -3.85
C MET A 23 3.19 -4.16 -5.37
N LEU A 24 2.00 -4.18 -5.96
CA LEU A 24 1.90 -4.27 -7.42
C LEU A 24 2.54 -3.07 -8.13
N SER A 25 2.51 -1.89 -7.51
CA SER A 25 3.21 -0.69 -8.00
C SER A 25 4.73 -0.85 -8.12
N ASP A 26 5.33 -1.82 -7.43
CA ASP A 26 6.77 -2.09 -7.48
C ASP A 26 7.19 -2.78 -8.79
N MET A 27 6.24 -3.35 -9.51
CA MET A 27 6.54 -4.04 -10.77
C MET A 27 7.07 -3.09 -11.83
N PHE A 28 6.51 -1.90 -11.95
CA PHE A 28 6.94 -0.91 -12.94
C PHE A 28 8.41 -0.48 -12.74
N PRO A 29 8.82 0.06 -11.58
CA PRO A 29 10.23 0.42 -11.37
C PRO A 29 11.17 -0.79 -11.42
N THR A 30 10.73 -1.97 -11.04
CA THR A 30 11.54 -3.20 -11.17
C THR A 30 11.83 -3.54 -12.62
N LEU A 31 10.85 -3.43 -13.51
CA LEU A 31 11.03 -3.66 -14.94
C LEU A 31 11.90 -2.57 -15.57
N CYS A 32 11.72 -1.32 -15.16
CA CYS A 32 12.57 -0.22 -15.62
C CYS A 32 14.04 -0.44 -15.22
N ASP A 33 14.28 -0.82 -13.97
CA ASP A 33 15.63 -1.11 -13.46
C ASP A 33 16.26 -2.32 -14.17
N LEU A 34 15.47 -3.37 -14.40
CA LEU A 34 15.89 -4.55 -15.13
C LEU A 34 16.34 -4.23 -16.58
N THR A 35 15.66 -3.30 -17.24
CA THR A 35 15.90 -2.92 -18.63
C THR A 35 16.79 -1.69 -18.77
N ALA A 36 17.30 -1.16 -17.66
CA ALA A 36 18.08 0.08 -17.59
C ALA A 36 17.35 1.31 -18.22
N VAL A 37 16.02 1.31 -18.16
CA VAL A 37 15.20 2.45 -18.59
C VAL A 37 14.99 3.39 -17.40
N PRO A 38 15.40 4.66 -17.48
CA PRO A 38 15.24 5.58 -16.37
C PRO A 38 13.77 5.95 -16.17
N VAL A 39 13.34 6.03 -14.90
CA VAL A 39 12.05 6.60 -14.53
C VAL A 39 12.22 8.11 -14.39
N SER A 40 11.51 8.89 -15.21
CA SER A 40 11.67 10.35 -15.32
C SER A 40 10.64 11.15 -14.49
N HIS A 41 9.79 10.51 -13.74
CA HIS A 41 8.74 11.13 -12.93
C HIS A 41 8.63 10.43 -11.58
N GLU A 42 7.98 11.07 -10.62
CA GLU A 42 7.70 10.52 -9.29
C GLU A 42 6.73 9.33 -9.40
N ILE A 43 7.02 8.27 -8.66
CA ILE A 43 6.22 7.04 -8.60
C ILE A 43 6.16 6.53 -7.16
N ASP A 44 5.09 5.82 -6.83
CA ASP A 44 4.90 5.25 -5.48
C ASP A 44 5.65 3.92 -5.26
N GLY A 45 6.01 3.23 -6.35
CA GLY A 45 6.69 1.94 -6.29
C GLY A 45 8.21 2.06 -6.11
N ILE A 46 8.81 1.01 -5.60
CA ILE A 46 10.26 0.83 -5.52
C ILE A 46 10.69 -0.38 -6.35
N SER A 47 11.91 -0.37 -6.88
CA SER A 47 12.47 -1.57 -7.52
C SER A 47 12.74 -2.65 -6.47
N ILE A 48 12.25 -3.86 -6.73
CA ILE A 48 12.55 -5.07 -5.96
C ILE A 48 13.55 -5.98 -6.69
N LEU A 49 14.26 -5.46 -7.67
CA LEU A 49 15.25 -6.22 -8.43
C LEU A 49 16.36 -6.82 -7.55
N PRO A 50 16.90 -6.12 -6.51
CA PRO A 50 17.83 -6.72 -5.58
C PRO A 50 17.23 -7.95 -4.87
N LEU A 51 15.98 -7.84 -4.39
CA LEU A 51 15.28 -8.94 -3.74
C LEU A 51 15.12 -10.15 -4.67
N LEU A 52 14.80 -9.92 -5.95
CA LEU A 52 14.70 -10.99 -6.96
C LEU A 52 16.04 -11.66 -7.26
N ARG A 53 17.14 -10.95 -7.12
CA ARG A 53 18.51 -11.48 -7.24
C ARG A 53 18.99 -12.21 -5.99
N GLY A 54 18.20 -12.19 -4.91
CA GLY A 54 18.53 -12.86 -3.65
C GLY A 54 19.33 -11.99 -2.69
N GLU A 55 19.41 -10.69 -2.94
CA GLU A 55 20.04 -9.70 -2.08
C GLU A 55 19.10 -9.26 -0.96
N GLU A 56 19.66 -8.69 0.11
CA GLU A 56 18.89 -8.10 1.21
C GLU A 56 18.33 -6.75 0.80
N GLN A 57 17.04 -6.53 1.11
CA GLN A 57 16.36 -5.26 0.85
C GLN A 57 15.26 -5.03 1.89
N ASP A 58 15.29 -3.90 2.58
CA ASP A 58 14.18 -3.47 3.43
C ASP A 58 13.08 -2.82 2.60
N THR A 59 12.10 -3.60 2.19
CA THR A 59 10.94 -3.13 1.42
C THR A 59 9.81 -2.60 2.30
N GLY A 60 9.91 -2.76 3.63
CA GLY A 60 8.90 -2.35 4.61
C GLY A 60 9.10 -0.93 5.13
N ASP A 61 10.25 -0.30 4.89
CA ASP A 61 10.55 1.05 5.38
C ASP A 61 9.92 2.13 4.48
N ARG A 62 8.63 1.99 4.28
CA ARG A 62 7.80 2.96 3.55
C ARG A 62 6.37 2.89 4.04
N MET A 63 5.70 4.03 4.04
CA MET A 63 4.27 4.09 4.30
C MET A 63 3.51 3.90 2.99
N VAL A 64 2.56 2.98 3.00
CA VAL A 64 1.70 2.73 1.84
C VAL A 64 0.24 2.98 2.20
N HIS A 65 -0.53 3.39 1.20
CA HIS A 65 -1.91 3.79 1.38
C HIS A 65 -2.82 3.05 0.40
N TRP A 66 -4.02 2.74 0.85
CA TRP A 66 -5.10 2.24 0.01
C TRP A 66 -6.31 3.15 0.20
N VAL A 67 -6.79 3.66 -0.91
CA VAL A 67 -7.99 4.50 -0.96
C VAL A 67 -8.92 3.93 -2.01
N ARG A 68 -10.06 3.41 -1.56
CA ARG A 68 -11.12 2.98 -2.45
C ARG A 68 -12.34 3.82 -2.20
N ARG A 69 -12.80 4.54 -3.22
CA ARG A 69 -14.03 5.35 -3.17
C ARG A 69 -15.04 4.77 -4.14
N GLU A 70 -16.19 4.43 -3.62
CA GLU A 70 -17.31 3.96 -4.42
C GLU A 70 -18.08 5.18 -4.96
N GLY A 71 -17.83 5.54 -6.22
CA GLY A 71 -18.34 6.76 -6.85
C GLY A 71 -19.81 6.71 -7.32
N ASN A 72 -20.53 5.64 -7.04
CA ASN A 72 -21.91 5.46 -7.50
C ASN A 72 -22.88 5.59 -6.33
N SER A 73 -24.02 6.25 -6.55
CA SER A 73 -25.13 6.36 -5.60
C SER A 73 -25.61 5.00 -5.07
N ARG A 74 -25.45 3.92 -5.87
CA ARG A 74 -25.76 2.55 -5.47
C ARG A 74 -24.95 2.09 -4.25
N TYR A 75 -23.76 2.62 -4.03
CA TYR A 75 -22.86 2.25 -2.94
C TYR A 75 -22.86 3.26 -1.78
N GLY A 76 -23.79 4.22 -1.79
CA GLY A 76 -23.96 5.18 -0.71
C GLY A 76 -22.75 6.10 -0.46
N GLY A 77 -21.85 6.26 -1.43
CA GLY A 77 -20.64 7.05 -1.29
C GLY A 77 -19.61 6.45 -0.33
N GLN A 78 -19.63 5.14 -0.12
CA GLN A 78 -18.69 4.44 0.78
C GLN A 78 -17.24 4.70 0.36
N ALA A 79 -16.40 4.91 1.34
CA ALA A 79 -14.97 5.05 1.16
C ALA A 79 -14.23 4.15 2.15
N TYR A 80 -13.25 3.44 1.64
CA TYR A 80 -12.39 2.55 2.43
C TYR A 80 -10.99 3.13 2.41
N TYR A 81 -10.42 3.28 3.59
CA TYR A 81 -9.09 3.85 3.76
C TYR A 81 -8.22 2.91 4.56
N ALA A 82 -6.97 2.74 4.16
CA ALA A 82 -5.98 2.06 4.96
C ALA A 82 -4.59 2.67 4.75
N SER A 83 -3.77 2.62 5.78
CA SER A 83 -2.34 2.89 5.70
C SER A 83 -1.57 1.85 6.48
N GLN A 84 -0.43 1.47 5.95
CA GLN A 84 0.48 0.54 6.59
C GLN A 84 1.90 1.09 6.56
N TYR A 85 2.58 0.93 7.69
CA TYR A 85 4.01 1.15 7.83
C TYR A 85 4.58 0.01 8.66
N ARG A 86 5.53 -0.74 8.12
CA ARG A 86 6.07 -1.95 8.73
C ARG A 86 4.96 -2.92 9.16
N ASP A 87 4.95 -3.30 10.42
CA ASP A 87 4.00 -4.25 11.01
C ASP A 87 2.68 -3.59 11.45
N PHE A 88 2.55 -2.27 11.33
CA PHE A 88 1.38 -1.53 11.81
C PHE A 88 0.50 -1.06 10.67
N LYS A 89 -0.81 -1.16 10.90
CA LYS A 89 -1.82 -0.77 9.92
C LYS A 89 -2.98 -0.05 10.58
N ILE A 90 -3.45 1.00 9.94
CA ILE A 90 -4.75 1.61 10.24
C ILE A 90 -5.74 1.29 9.11
N LEU A 91 -7.00 1.12 9.49
CA LEU A 91 -8.08 0.73 8.57
C LEU A 91 -9.37 1.45 8.94
N GLN A 92 -10.08 1.95 7.94
CA GLN A 92 -11.44 2.46 8.05
C GLN A 92 -12.29 1.89 6.93
N ASN A 93 -13.31 1.10 7.26
CA ASN A 93 -14.16 0.44 6.28
C ASN A 93 -15.34 1.31 5.84
N THR A 94 -15.76 2.26 6.67
CA THR A 94 -16.79 3.23 6.34
C THR A 94 -16.45 4.59 6.95
N PRO A 95 -16.88 5.72 6.36
CA PRO A 95 -16.65 7.05 6.93
C PRO A 95 -17.27 7.25 8.33
N TRP A 96 -18.23 6.41 8.69
CA TRP A 96 -19.01 6.48 9.93
C TRP A 96 -18.38 5.68 11.08
N GLU A 97 -17.42 4.81 10.78
CA GLU A 97 -16.72 4.02 11.77
C GLU A 97 -15.41 4.70 12.19
N PRO A 98 -15.00 4.51 13.44
CA PRO A 98 -13.68 4.98 13.87
C PRO A 98 -12.59 4.18 13.16
N ILE A 99 -11.48 4.85 12.88
CA ILE A 99 -10.28 4.19 12.34
C ILE A 99 -9.81 3.14 13.35
N GLN A 100 -9.58 1.92 12.88
CA GLN A 100 -9.02 0.80 13.63
C GLN A 100 -7.51 0.76 13.46
N PHE A 101 -6.79 0.26 14.45
CA PHE A 101 -5.33 0.15 14.47
C PHE A 101 -4.92 -1.27 14.79
N PHE A 102 -4.00 -1.84 14.04
CA PHE A 102 -3.58 -3.24 14.14
C PHE A 102 -2.06 -3.38 14.10
N ASN A 103 -1.54 -4.38 14.82
CA ASN A 103 -0.24 -4.97 14.55
C ASN A 103 -0.47 -6.23 13.69
N ILE A 104 -0.24 -6.13 12.39
CA ILE A 104 -0.52 -7.19 11.43
C ILE A 104 0.47 -8.37 11.48
N LYS A 105 1.57 -8.23 12.20
CA LYS A 105 2.50 -9.32 12.47
C LYS A 105 1.93 -10.25 13.54
N GLU A 106 1.35 -9.68 14.60
CA GLU A 106 0.73 -10.43 15.70
C GLU A 106 -0.70 -10.84 15.37
N ASP A 107 -1.43 -10.00 14.65
CA ASP A 107 -2.81 -10.23 14.20
C ASP A 107 -2.95 -10.10 12.68
N PRO A 108 -2.47 -11.09 11.90
CA PRO A 108 -2.53 -11.04 10.44
C PRO A 108 -3.95 -11.11 9.86
N LYS A 109 -4.96 -11.42 10.70
CA LYS A 109 -6.38 -11.46 10.31
C LYS A 109 -7.13 -10.18 10.64
N GLU A 110 -6.48 -9.22 11.32
CA GLU A 110 -7.08 -7.93 11.68
C GLU A 110 -8.38 -8.09 12.50
N GLN A 111 -8.35 -8.98 13.53
CA GLN A 111 -9.51 -9.30 14.36
C GLN A 111 -9.50 -8.58 15.72
N SER A 112 -8.33 -8.11 16.15
CA SER A 112 -8.12 -7.53 17.48
C SER A 112 -7.47 -6.15 17.38
N PRO A 113 -8.26 -5.08 17.16
CA PRO A 113 -7.70 -3.74 17.04
C PRO A 113 -7.05 -3.28 18.35
N ILE A 114 -5.90 -2.62 18.22
CA ILE A 114 -5.18 -2.01 19.34
C ILE A 114 -5.94 -0.76 19.78
N GLY A 115 -6.25 -0.66 21.07
CA GLY A 115 -6.99 0.48 21.63
C GLY A 115 -6.19 1.79 21.74
N GLU A 116 -4.87 1.71 21.71
CA GLU A 116 -3.98 2.84 21.96
C GLU A 116 -3.78 3.72 20.70
N ARG A 117 -4.65 4.73 20.58
CA ARG A 117 -4.58 5.73 19.49
C ARG A 117 -3.66 6.92 19.80
N SER A 118 -3.06 6.94 20.98
CA SER A 118 -2.14 8.00 21.41
C SER A 118 -0.68 7.74 20.99
N SER A 119 -0.36 6.53 20.55
CA SER A 119 1.00 6.15 20.12
C SER A 119 1.47 6.98 18.92
N ASP A 120 2.75 7.26 18.85
CA ASP A 120 3.34 8.00 17.74
C ASP A 120 3.19 7.24 16.42
N THR A 121 3.23 5.91 16.46
CA THR A 121 2.99 5.06 15.28
C THR A 121 1.59 5.28 14.71
N TYR A 122 0.56 5.29 15.57
CA TYR A 122 -0.80 5.58 15.13
C TYR A 122 -0.93 6.97 14.52
N LYS A 123 -0.38 7.99 15.21
CA LYS A 123 -0.41 9.39 14.75
C LYS A 123 0.28 9.55 13.39
N ASN A 124 1.43 8.92 13.21
CA ASN A 124 2.17 8.96 11.95
C ASN A 124 1.37 8.32 10.81
N LEU A 125 0.80 7.14 11.04
CA LEU A 125 -0.07 6.47 10.06
C LEU A 125 -1.30 7.30 9.72
N PHE A 126 -1.94 7.89 10.72
CA PHE A 126 -3.12 8.75 10.53
C PHE A 126 -2.77 10.00 9.72
N ASN A 127 -1.71 10.71 10.10
CA ASN A 127 -1.27 11.92 9.41
C ASN A 127 -0.87 11.62 7.95
N GLY A 128 -0.14 10.52 7.72
CA GLY A 128 0.23 10.08 6.38
C GLY A 128 -1.00 9.76 5.52
N LEU A 129 -1.99 9.06 6.08
CA LEU A 129 -3.25 8.79 5.38
C LEU A 129 -4.00 10.07 5.02
N MET A 130 -4.12 11.02 5.96
CA MET A 130 -4.81 12.29 5.71
C MET A 130 -4.10 13.13 4.65
N GLU A 131 -2.77 13.14 4.66
CA GLU A 131 -1.98 13.82 3.63
C GLU A 131 -2.18 13.17 2.27
N HIS A 132 -2.10 11.83 2.19
CA HIS A 132 -2.34 11.09 0.95
C HIS A 132 -3.75 11.35 0.39
N ILE A 133 -4.79 11.34 1.23
CA ILE A 133 -6.16 11.65 0.83
C ILE A 133 -6.27 13.07 0.26
N ARG A 134 -5.57 14.04 0.87
CA ARG A 134 -5.57 15.43 0.42
C ARG A 134 -4.88 15.57 -0.94
N GLN A 135 -3.72 14.96 -1.11
CA GLN A 135 -2.96 14.99 -2.36
C GLN A 135 -3.73 14.31 -3.50
N THR A 136 -4.24 13.10 -3.25
CA THR A 136 -5.00 12.35 -4.28
C THR A 136 -6.37 12.97 -4.57
N GLY A 137 -6.94 13.74 -3.65
CA GLY A 137 -8.17 14.50 -3.85
C GLY A 137 -8.02 15.64 -4.87
N MET A 138 -6.81 16.09 -5.14
CA MET A 138 -6.52 17.11 -6.16
C MET A 138 -6.56 16.55 -7.58
N VAL A 139 -6.43 15.24 -7.75
CA VAL A 139 -6.51 14.59 -9.05
C VAL A 139 -7.98 14.25 -9.36
N PRO A 140 -8.55 14.74 -10.50
CA PRO A 140 -9.91 14.42 -10.88
C PRO A 140 -10.03 12.91 -11.16
N TRP A 141 -10.68 12.18 -10.25
CA TRP A 141 -10.91 10.72 -10.40
C TRP A 141 -12.26 10.40 -11.07
N GLN A 142 -13.11 11.42 -11.24
CA GLN A 142 -14.34 11.31 -12.03
C GLN A 142 -14.14 12.04 -13.35
N GLY A 143 -14.50 11.39 -14.44
CA GLY A 143 -14.54 12.02 -15.75
C GLY A 143 -15.46 13.23 -15.75
N LYS A 144 -15.12 14.29 -16.50
CA LYS A 144 -16.01 15.42 -16.72
C LYS A 144 -17.32 14.89 -17.30
N ARG A 145 -18.44 15.14 -16.61
CA ARG A 145 -19.74 14.91 -17.21
C ARG A 145 -19.88 15.95 -18.33
N TYR A 146 -19.76 15.51 -19.57
CA TYR A 146 -20.18 16.33 -20.69
C TYR A 146 -21.70 16.51 -20.59
N LYS A 147 -22.12 17.77 -20.51
CA LYS A 147 -23.52 18.13 -20.62
C LYS A 147 -23.98 18.02 -22.08
#